data_5bdeabc8082e22ad504504dc31c21899
#
_entry.id   5bdeabc8082e22ad504504dc31c21899
#
_cell.length_a   1.000
_cell.length_b   1.000
_cell.length_c   1.000
_cell.angle_alpha   90.00
_cell.angle_beta   90.00
_cell.angle_gamma   90.00
#
_symmetry.space_group_name_H-M   'P 1'
#
loop_
_entity.id
_entity.type
_entity.pdbx_description
1 polymer ?
#
loop_
_entity_poly.entity_id
_entity_poly.type
_entity_poly.pdbx_seq_one_letter_code
_entity_poly.pdbx_strand_id
1 'polypeptide(L)'
;LSQRAGGSIGAALAPVVEGSRALLLEVQALTSPSQLPAPRRVANGVDYNRLLMLAAVASRRAGLELSGQDIIVNVAGGFKISEPAADLPLVLAMASSLYNCPLDAEMFAFGEVGLSAEIRAVSQAQRRVTEAARLGLKKCILPETSLEGLKIPKGMKAIGVRTLRQAINAVVSKDRNKDRSEDLAWEPDGALEPG
;
A
#
# COMPACT_ATOMS: atom_id res chain seq x y z
N LEU A 1 -13.71 -5.08 -11.89
CA LEU A 1 -13.66 -3.84 -11.09
C LEU A 1 -15.00 -3.47 -10.42
N SER A 2 -16.05 -4.26 -10.55
CA SER A 2 -17.42 -3.85 -10.19
C SER A 2 -17.89 -4.22 -8.76
N GLN A 3 -17.03 -4.57 -7.82
CA GLN A 3 -17.45 -4.95 -6.47
C GLN A 3 -16.61 -4.34 -5.34
N ARG A 4 -16.07 -3.13 -5.52
CA ARG A 4 -15.38 -2.43 -4.42
C ARG A 4 -16.22 -1.27 -3.89
N ALA A 5 -17.26 -1.59 -3.16
CA ALA A 5 -17.85 -0.67 -2.21
C ALA A 5 -17.03 -0.73 -0.92
N GLY A 6 -15.98 0.08 -0.84
CA GLY A 6 -14.99 0.08 0.23
C GLY A 6 -13.71 -0.67 -0.17
N GLY A 7 -12.55 -0.07 0.07
CA GLY A 7 -11.25 -0.67 -0.22
C GLY A 7 -11.03 -1.96 0.57
N SER A 8 -10.21 -2.87 0.04
CA SER A 8 -9.79 -4.06 0.75
C SER A 8 -8.58 -3.76 1.64
N ILE A 9 -8.54 -4.32 2.85
CA ILE A 9 -7.38 -4.22 3.73
C ILE A 9 -6.17 -4.90 3.07
N GLY A 10 -5.04 -4.22 3.08
CA GLY A 10 -3.81 -4.74 2.52
C GLY A 10 -3.73 -4.68 0.99
N ALA A 11 -4.60 -3.94 0.33
CA ALA A 11 -4.60 -3.81 -1.13
C ALA A 11 -4.36 -2.36 -1.57
N ALA A 12 -3.49 -2.18 -2.55
CA ALA A 12 -3.22 -0.90 -3.18
C ALA A 12 -3.16 -1.04 -4.70
N LEU A 13 -3.57 -0.01 -5.43
CA LEU A 13 -3.52 0.02 -6.88
C LEU A 13 -2.27 0.74 -7.37
N ALA A 14 -1.57 0.13 -8.29
CA ALA A 14 -0.32 0.58 -8.88
C ALA A 14 -0.44 0.69 -10.40
N PRO A 15 -0.30 1.87 -10.99
CA PRO A 15 -0.16 2.01 -12.42
C PRO A 15 1.28 1.68 -12.82
N VAL A 16 1.45 0.58 -13.52
CA VAL A 16 2.74 0.03 -13.96
C VAL A 16 2.89 0.26 -15.44
N VAL A 17 4.08 0.69 -15.87
CA VAL A 17 4.39 0.88 -17.29
C VAL A 17 5.25 -0.27 -17.78
N GLU A 18 4.77 -0.93 -18.80
CA GLU A 18 5.47 -2.01 -19.49
C GLU A 18 5.53 -1.67 -20.99
N GLY A 19 6.75 -1.35 -21.47
CA GLY A 19 6.93 -0.81 -22.81
C GLY A 19 6.21 0.52 -22.99
N SER A 20 5.25 0.58 -23.90
CA SER A 20 4.41 1.77 -24.17
C SER A 20 3.06 1.73 -23.46
N ARG A 21 2.76 0.67 -22.71
CA ARG A 21 1.45 0.47 -22.06
C ARG A 21 1.54 0.72 -20.57
N ALA A 22 0.54 1.44 -20.05
CA ALA A 22 0.29 1.51 -18.63
C ALA A 22 -0.79 0.47 -18.28
N LEU A 23 -0.54 -0.30 -17.21
CA LEU A 23 -1.44 -1.29 -16.65
C LEU A 23 -1.73 -0.91 -15.20
N LEU A 24 -2.97 -1.00 -14.79
CA LEU A 24 -3.34 -0.84 -13.39
C LEU A 24 -3.35 -2.22 -12.72
N LEU A 25 -2.40 -2.46 -11.85
CA LEU A 25 -2.27 -3.71 -11.10
C LEU A 25 -2.62 -3.50 -9.64
N GLU A 26 -3.12 -4.54 -9.00
CA GLU A 26 -3.32 -4.56 -7.56
C GLU A 26 -2.17 -5.28 -6.88
N VAL A 27 -1.53 -4.61 -5.94
CA VAL A 27 -0.56 -5.20 -5.02
C VAL A 27 -1.25 -5.46 -3.69
N GLN A 28 -1.02 -6.63 -3.13
CA GLN A 28 -1.64 -7.09 -1.90
C GLN A 28 -0.56 -7.44 -0.88
N ALA A 29 -0.78 -7.08 0.36
CA ALA A 29 0.10 -7.43 1.47
C ALA A 29 -0.70 -7.96 2.65
N LEU A 30 -0.17 -9.01 3.27
CA LEU A 30 -0.63 -9.52 4.55
C LEU A 30 0.51 -9.46 5.54
N THR A 31 0.30 -8.79 6.67
CA THR A 31 1.21 -8.76 7.79
C THR A 31 0.58 -9.46 8.97
N SER A 32 1.38 -10.21 9.71
CA SER A 32 0.92 -10.93 10.91
C SER A 32 2.07 -11.03 11.91
N PRO A 33 1.83 -10.86 13.23
CA PRO A 33 2.87 -11.10 14.23
C PRO A 33 3.49 -12.47 14.04
N SER A 34 4.82 -12.52 13.91
CA SER A 34 5.51 -13.79 13.71
C SER A 34 5.60 -14.59 15.01
N GLN A 35 5.36 -15.88 14.89
CA GLN A 35 5.62 -16.84 15.98
C GLN A 35 7.02 -17.45 15.90
N LEU A 36 7.81 -17.03 14.91
CA LEU A 36 9.17 -17.53 14.68
C LEU A 36 10.22 -16.52 15.15
N PRO A 37 11.41 -16.98 15.60
CA PRO A 37 12.52 -16.08 15.92
C PRO A 37 12.95 -15.20 14.73
N ALA A 38 12.84 -15.75 13.50
CA ALA A 38 13.06 -15.01 12.25
C ALA A 38 11.75 -14.91 11.49
N PRO A 39 11.16 -13.72 11.40
CA PRO A 39 9.92 -13.51 10.64
C PRO A 39 10.07 -13.86 9.16
N ARG A 40 9.01 -14.43 8.60
CA ARG A 40 8.99 -14.85 7.19
C ARG A 40 8.67 -13.68 6.26
N ARG A 41 9.30 -13.72 5.11
CA ARG A 41 9.05 -12.80 4.00
C ARG A 41 8.74 -13.61 2.74
N VAL A 42 7.59 -13.39 2.14
CA VAL A 42 7.16 -14.08 0.91
C VAL A 42 6.83 -13.02 -0.13
N ALA A 43 7.43 -13.12 -1.30
CA ALA A 43 7.22 -12.18 -2.41
C ALA A 43 6.74 -12.94 -3.65
N ASN A 44 5.50 -12.69 -4.06
CA ASN A 44 4.90 -13.22 -5.28
C ASN A 44 4.64 -12.06 -6.25
N GLY A 45 5.35 -12.02 -7.37
CA GLY A 45 5.20 -11.00 -8.39
C GLY A 45 6.03 -9.74 -8.18
N VAL A 46 6.79 -9.64 -7.09
CA VAL A 46 7.78 -8.58 -6.84
C VAL A 46 9.12 -9.20 -6.47
N ASP A 47 10.20 -8.44 -6.67
CA ASP A 47 11.54 -8.90 -6.29
C ASP A 47 11.65 -9.06 -4.77
N TYR A 48 12.19 -10.19 -4.33
CA TYR A 48 12.33 -10.50 -2.90
C TYR A 48 13.26 -9.52 -2.18
N ASN A 49 14.39 -9.17 -2.78
CA ASN A 49 15.33 -8.23 -2.18
C ASN A 49 14.72 -6.83 -2.10
N ARG A 50 13.89 -6.47 -3.08
CA ARG A 50 13.13 -5.21 -3.06
C ARG A 50 12.17 -5.18 -1.87
N LEU A 51 11.44 -6.26 -1.63
CA LEU A 51 10.56 -6.38 -0.46
C LEU A 51 11.34 -6.24 0.84
N LEU A 52 12.48 -6.90 0.99
CA LEU A 52 13.34 -6.78 2.18
C LEU A 52 13.78 -5.34 2.41
N MET A 53 14.22 -4.66 1.35
CA MET A 53 14.65 -3.27 1.43
C MET A 53 13.49 -2.36 1.86
N LEU A 54 12.33 -2.50 1.25
CA LEU A 54 11.16 -1.67 1.57
C LEU A 54 10.68 -1.88 3.01
N ALA A 55 10.63 -3.12 3.48
CA ALA A 55 10.27 -3.44 4.86
C ALA A 55 11.26 -2.81 5.86
N ALA A 56 12.56 -2.88 5.57
CA ALA A 56 13.60 -2.29 6.41
C ALA A 56 13.51 -0.76 6.44
N VAL A 57 13.35 -0.11 5.29
CA VAL A 57 13.21 1.34 5.18
C VAL A 57 11.94 1.82 5.89
N ALA A 58 10.83 1.16 5.67
CA ALA A 58 9.55 1.50 6.30
C ALA A 58 9.64 1.39 7.83
N SER A 59 10.26 0.33 8.35
CA SER A 59 10.44 0.14 9.78
C SER A 59 11.39 1.17 10.39
N ARG A 60 12.55 1.35 9.77
CA ARG A 60 13.62 2.19 10.34
C ARG A 60 13.36 3.68 10.18
N ARG A 61 12.74 4.11 9.07
CA ARG A 61 12.64 5.52 8.66
C ARG A 61 11.23 6.09 8.65
N ALA A 62 10.22 5.24 8.54
CA ALA A 62 8.83 5.70 8.42
C ALA A 62 7.94 5.32 9.62
N GLY A 63 8.47 4.65 10.61
CA GLY A 63 7.75 4.26 11.82
C GLY A 63 6.71 3.16 11.60
N LEU A 64 6.86 2.36 10.54
CA LEU A 64 6.01 1.22 10.24
C LEU A 64 6.67 -0.04 10.81
N GLU A 65 6.23 -0.51 11.97
CA GLU A 65 6.87 -1.60 12.71
C GLU A 65 6.63 -2.97 12.06
N LEU A 66 7.44 -3.29 11.06
CA LEU A 66 7.36 -4.54 10.31
C LEU A 66 8.38 -5.61 10.75
N SER A 67 9.34 -5.25 11.61
CA SER A 67 10.45 -6.15 11.97
C SER A 67 10.00 -7.45 12.60
N GLY A 68 8.97 -7.44 13.44
CA GLY A 68 8.40 -8.62 14.09
C GLY A 68 7.24 -9.26 13.35
N GLN A 69 6.98 -8.87 12.11
CA GLN A 69 5.85 -9.34 11.32
C GLN A 69 6.28 -10.34 10.25
N ASP A 70 5.53 -11.43 10.08
CA ASP A 70 5.52 -12.15 8.82
C ASP A 70 4.89 -11.27 7.77
N ILE A 71 5.48 -11.19 6.58
CA ILE A 71 4.96 -10.40 5.46
C ILE A 71 4.81 -11.28 4.23
N ILE A 72 3.62 -11.31 3.68
CA ILE A 72 3.31 -11.95 2.41
C ILE A 72 2.84 -10.87 1.45
N VAL A 73 3.48 -10.80 0.30
CA VAL A 73 3.13 -9.87 -0.78
C VAL A 73 2.75 -10.65 -2.02
N ASN A 74 1.70 -10.21 -2.68
CA ASN A 74 1.20 -10.82 -3.90
C ASN A 74 0.75 -9.76 -4.91
N VAL A 75 1.13 -9.92 -6.16
CA VAL A 75 0.56 -9.15 -7.26
C VAL A 75 -0.63 -9.92 -7.82
N ALA A 76 -1.81 -9.30 -7.81
CA ALA A 76 -3.03 -9.96 -8.30
C ALA A 76 -2.91 -10.32 -9.78
N GLY A 77 -3.51 -11.45 -10.17
CA GLY A 77 -3.54 -11.92 -11.55
C GLY A 77 -2.25 -12.59 -12.04
N GLY A 78 -1.30 -12.88 -11.15
CA GLY A 78 -0.04 -13.55 -11.51
C GLY A 78 0.95 -12.67 -12.29
N PHE A 79 0.73 -11.36 -12.34
CA PHE A 79 1.67 -10.42 -12.95
C PHE A 79 2.95 -10.29 -12.14
N LYS A 80 4.05 -9.95 -12.84
CA LYS A 80 5.31 -9.58 -12.22
C LYS A 80 5.57 -8.10 -12.42
N ILE A 81 5.96 -7.42 -11.34
CA ILE A 81 6.34 -6.01 -11.37
C ILE A 81 7.84 -5.92 -11.12
N SER A 82 8.58 -5.31 -12.05
CA SER A 82 10.02 -5.12 -11.93
C SER A 82 10.45 -3.65 -11.84
N GLU A 83 9.50 -2.71 -11.94
CA GLU A 83 9.82 -1.29 -11.90
C GLU A 83 9.70 -0.69 -10.49
N PRO A 84 10.59 0.27 -10.13
CA PRO A 84 10.59 0.92 -8.81
C PRO A 84 9.33 1.75 -8.52
N ALA A 85 8.57 2.12 -9.53
CA ALA A 85 7.33 2.89 -9.35
C ALA A 85 6.31 2.20 -8.45
N ALA A 86 6.36 0.87 -8.33
CA ALA A 86 5.48 0.10 -7.47
C ALA A 86 5.91 0.06 -5.99
N ASP A 87 7.04 0.65 -5.63
CA ASP A 87 7.52 0.67 -4.23
C ASP A 87 6.50 1.33 -3.31
N LEU A 88 6.05 2.52 -3.66
CA LEU A 88 5.12 3.28 -2.84
C LEU A 88 3.80 2.53 -2.61
N PRO A 89 3.07 2.07 -3.64
CA PRO A 89 1.85 1.30 -3.41
C PRO A 89 2.09 0.01 -2.62
N LEU A 90 3.23 -0.64 -2.77
CA LEU A 90 3.58 -1.83 -1.99
C LEU A 90 3.70 -1.52 -0.50
N VAL A 91 4.39 -0.45 -0.13
CA VAL A 91 4.50 -0.03 1.29
C VAL A 91 3.14 0.42 1.82
N LEU A 92 2.32 1.10 1.03
CA LEU A 92 0.97 1.49 1.45
C LEU A 92 0.07 0.26 1.68
N ALA A 93 0.21 -0.79 0.88
CA ALA A 93 -0.48 -2.07 1.12
C ALA A 93 -0.03 -2.73 2.44
N MET A 94 1.27 -2.72 2.72
CA MET A 94 1.80 -3.21 4.01
C MET A 94 1.29 -2.39 5.19
N ALA A 95 1.24 -1.06 5.07
CA ALA A 95 0.70 -0.18 6.10
C ALA A 95 -0.80 -0.43 6.34
N SER A 96 -1.56 -0.58 5.26
CA SER A 96 -2.98 -0.94 5.33
C SER A 96 -3.21 -2.24 6.09
N SER A 97 -2.42 -3.27 5.81
CA SER A 97 -2.50 -4.55 6.51
C SER A 97 -2.12 -4.42 7.98
N LEU A 98 -0.99 -3.75 8.27
CA LEU A 98 -0.48 -3.61 9.65
C LEU A 98 -1.47 -2.86 10.56
N TYR A 99 -2.06 -1.79 10.04
CA TYR A 99 -3.03 -0.98 10.80
C TYR A 99 -4.49 -1.46 10.64
N ASN A 100 -4.70 -2.55 9.92
CA ASN A 100 -6.04 -3.08 9.63
C ASN A 100 -7.00 -2.00 9.10
N CYS A 101 -6.49 -1.13 8.24
CA CYS A 101 -7.19 0.04 7.70
C CYS A 101 -7.24 -0.06 6.17
N PRO A 102 -8.42 -0.24 5.55
CA PRO A 102 -8.52 -0.29 4.10
C PRO A 102 -8.14 1.06 3.49
N LEU A 103 -7.46 1.02 2.34
CA LEU A 103 -7.20 2.21 1.54
C LEU A 103 -8.45 2.59 0.75
N ASP A 104 -8.52 3.84 0.34
CA ASP A 104 -9.59 4.33 -0.53
C ASP A 104 -9.65 3.51 -1.82
N ALA A 105 -10.83 2.99 -2.17
CA ALA A 105 -11.02 2.12 -3.33
C ALA A 105 -10.79 2.82 -4.67
N GLU A 106 -10.90 4.15 -4.72
CA GLU A 106 -10.65 4.97 -5.91
C GLU A 106 -9.24 5.57 -5.94
N MET A 107 -8.35 5.12 -5.03
CA MET A 107 -6.98 5.62 -4.91
C MET A 107 -5.99 4.71 -5.62
N PHE A 108 -4.99 5.32 -6.22
CA PHE A 108 -3.78 4.67 -6.70
C PHE A 108 -2.54 5.43 -6.23
N ALA A 109 -1.41 4.80 -6.30
CA ALA A 109 -0.14 5.41 -5.93
C ALA A 109 1.00 4.94 -6.82
N PHE A 110 2.01 5.76 -6.97
CA PHE A 110 3.28 5.37 -7.58
C PHE A 110 4.43 6.25 -7.05
N GLY A 111 5.61 5.70 -7.05
CA GLY A 111 6.83 6.37 -6.63
C GLY A 111 7.90 5.39 -6.20
N GLU A 112 9.15 5.72 -6.42
CA GLU A 112 10.29 4.96 -5.94
C GLU A 112 10.62 5.38 -4.50
N VAL A 113 10.93 4.41 -3.64
CA VAL A 113 11.34 4.63 -2.26
C VAL A 113 12.85 4.49 -2.14
N GLY A 114 13.52 5.55 -1.71
CA GLY A 114 14.95 5.52 -1.44
C GLY A 114 15.27 5.06 -0.01
N LEU A 115 16.55 4.79 0.26
CA LEU A 115 17.02 4.25 1.56
C LEU A 115 16.84 5.22 2.74
N SER A 116 16.66 6.51 2.48
CA SER A 116 16.32 7.51 3.49
C SER A 116 14.81 7.74 3.63
N ALA A 117 14.00 6.86 3.04
CA ALA A 117 12.54 6.98 2.95
C ALA A 117 12.06 8.21 2.16
N GLU A 118 12.90 8.77 1.31
CA GLU A 118 12.49 9.78 0.34
C GLU A 118 11.68 9.13 -0.79
N ILE A 119 10.70 9.86 -1.30
CA ILE A 119 9.90 9.43 -2.45
C ILE A 119 10.46 10.09 -3.70
N ARG A 120 10.93 9.27 -4.63
CA ARG A 120 11.58 9.70 -5.86
C ARG A 120 10.62 9.65 -7.03
N ALA A 121 10.76 10.62 -7.94
CA ALA A 121 10.06 10.63 -9.21
C ALA A 121 10.38 9.38 -10.04
N VAL A 122 9.42 8.96 -10.82
CA VAL A 122 9.54 7.86 -11.77
C VAL A 122 9.17 8.33 -13.16
N SER A 123 9.62 7.59 -14.16
CA SER A 123 9.31 7.91 -15.56
C SER A 123 7.81 7.81 -15.84
N GLN A 124 7.35 8.56 -16.83
CA GLN A 124 6.01 8.46 -17.43
C GLN A 124 4.86 8.71 -16.44
N ALA A 125 5.02 9.66 -15.53
CA ALA A 125 3.99 10.02 -14.56
C ALA A 125 2.65 10.37 -15.22
N GLN A 126 2.66 11.12 -16.32
CA GLN A 126 1.45 11.49 -17.06
C GLN A 126 0.68 10.27 -17.58
N ARG A 127 1.38 9.30 -18.13
CA ARG A 127 0.77 8.07 -18.65
C ARG A 127 0.12 7.24 -17.54
N ARG A 128 0.76 7.16 -16.37
CA ARG A 128 0.22 6.48 -15.19
C ARG A 128 -1.07 7.11 -14.71
N VAL A 129 -1.07 8.43 -14.57
CA VAL A 129 -2.22 9.21 -14.12
C VAL A 129 -3.37 9.13 -15.14
N THR A 130 -3.06 9.27 -16.42
CA THR A 130 -4.07 9.21 -17.49
C THR A 130 -4.75 7.84 -17.54
N GLU A 131 -4.00 6.75 -17.44
CA GLU A 131 -4.57 5.40 -17.46
C GLU A 131 -5.44 5.13 -16.22
N ALA A 132 -4.97 5.52 -15.04
CA ALA A 132 -5.75 5.39 -13.82
C ALA A 132 -7.07 6.16 -13.86
N ALA A 133 -7.03 7.38 -14.40
CA ALA A 133 -8.23 8.20 -14.60
C ALA A 133 -9.20 7.55 -15.60
N ARG A 134 -8.68 6.99 -16.70
CA ARG A 134 -9.49 6.25 -17.68
C ARG A 134 -10.24 5.08 -17.05
N LEU A 135 -9.65 4.45 -16.02
CA LEU A 135 -10.24 3.34 -15.29
C LEU A 135 -11.12 3.79 -14.10
N GLY A 136 -11.36 5.09 -13.97
CA GLY A 136 -12.31 5.65 -13.01
C GLY A 136 -11.71 5.98 -11.65
N LEU A 137 -10.37 5.95 -11.48
CA LEU A 137 -9.74 6.34 -10.23
C LEU A 137 -9.71 7.86 -10.09
N LYS A 138 -9.85 8.34 -8.85
CA LYS A 138 -10.06 9.77 -8.55
C LYS A 138 -9.07 10.34 -7.55
N LYS A 139 -8.17 9.54 -6.99
CA LYS A 139 -7.21 9.98 -6.01
C LYS A 139 -5.84 9.37 -6.27
N CYS A 140 -4.81 10.20 -6.27
CA CYS A 140 -3.43 9.78 -6.52
C CYS A 140 -2.51 10.22 -5.41
N ILE A 141 -1.68 9.29 -4.92
CA ILE A 141 -0.51 9.60 -4.08
C ILE A 141 0.73 9.41 -4.94
N LEU A 142 1.51 10.47 -5.12
CA LEU A 142 2.64 10.48 -6.05
C LEU A 142 3.79 11.33 -5.51
N PRO A 143 5.00 11.20 -6.07
CA PRO A 143 6.11 12.07 -5.69
C PRO A 143 5.76 13.54 -5.95
N GLU A 144 6.00 14.41 -4.98
CA GLU A 144 5.74 15.85 -5.12
C GLU A 144 6.46 16.43 -6.34
N THR A 145 7.68 15.99 -6.59
CA THR A 145 8.47 16.42 -7.75
C THR A 145 7.84 16.02 -9.09
N SER A 146 6.95 15.07 -9.13
CA SER A 146 6.22 14.68 -10.34
C SER A 146 5.06 15.61 -10.68
N LEU A 147 4.65 16.48 -9.77
CA LEU A 147 3.52 17.40 -10.00
C LEU A 147 3.86 18.52 -10.99
N GLU A 148 5.11 18.91 -11.07
CA GLU A 148 5.55 19.94 -12.02
C GLU A 148 5.33 19.46 -13.46
N GLY A 149 4.55 20.23 -14.22
CA GLY A 149 4.21 19.92 -15.60
C GLY A 149 3.19 18.79 -15.80
N LEU A 150 2.73 18.16 -14.71
CA LEU A 150 1.71 17.11 -14.78
C LEU A 150 0.33 17.71 -14.96
N LYS A 151 -0.39 17.22 -15.96
CA LYS A 151 -1.80 17.57 -16.18
C LYS A 151 -2.69 16.61 -15.37
N ILE A 152 -3.29 17.14 -14.30
CA ILE A 152 -4.19 16.35 -13.46
C ILE A 152 -5.56 16.29 -14.12
N PRO A 153 -6.10 15.08 -14.39
CA PRO A 153 -7.43 14.93 -14.97
C PRO A 153 -8.50 15.58 -14.08
N LYS A 154 -9.56 16.10 -14.74
CA LYS A 154 -10.68 16.72 -14.03
C LYS A 154 -11.31 15.73 -13.05
N GLY A 155 -11.54 16.19 -11.82
CA GLY A 155 -12.15 15.36 -10.76
C GLY A 155 -11.16 14.46 -10.02
N MET A 156 -9.87 14.47 -10.38
CA MET A 156 -8.83 13.73 -9.65
C MET A 156 -8.16 14.63 -8.61
N LYS A 157 -7.99 14.10 -7.41
CA LYS A 157 -7.19 14.70 -6.34
C LYS A 157 -5.79 14.09 -6.35
N ALA A 158 -4.79 14.89 -6.61
CA ALA A 158 -3.38 14.49 -6.55
C ALA A 158 -2.74 15.00 -5.26
N ILE A 159 -2.14 14.10 -4.48
CA ILE A 159 -1.44 14.41 -3.25
C ILE A 159 0.04 14.10 -3.45
N GLY A 160 0.86 15.16 -3.58
CA GLY A 160 2.30 15.06 -3.67
C GLY A 160 2.92 14.79 -2.32
N VAL A 161 3.82 13.81 -2.25
CA VAL A 161 4.54 13.45 -1.03
C VAL A 161 6.04 13.46 -1.26
N ARG A 162 6.81 13.86 -0.24
CA ARG A 162 8.28 13.87 -0.24
C ARG A 162 8.87 12.68 0.47
N THR A 163 8.17 12.17 1.48
CA THR A 163 8.64 11.09 2.34
C THR A 163 7.61 9.98 2.44
N LEU A 164 8.10 8.78 2.72
CA LEU A 164 7.25 7.62 2.95
C LEU A 164 6.30 7.83 4.13
N ARG A 165 6.76 8.49 5.18
CA ARG A 165 5.93 8.83 6.34
C ARG A 165 4.75 9.73 5.95
N GLN A 166 4.96 10.75 5.13
CA GLN A 166 3.88 11.59 4.62
C GLN A 166 2.86 10.78 3.83
N ALA A 167 3.33 9.87 2.98
CA ALA A 167 2.45 9.01 2.18
C ALA A 167 1.58 8.11 3.07
N ILE A 168 2.18 7.45 4.05
CA ILE A 168 1.46 6.59 5.00
C ILE A 168 0.41 7.40 5.77
N ASN A 169 0.79 8.58 6.31
CA ASN A 169 -0.13 9.43 7.06
C ASN A 169 -1.27 9.98 6.21
N ALA A 170 -1.07 10.14 4.90
CA ALA A 170 -2.12 10.61 3.99
C ALA A 170 -3.22 9.57 3.74
N VAL A 171 -2.94 8.28 3.95
CA VAL A 171 -3.86 7.20 3.58
C VAL A 171 -4.32 6.34 4.76
N VAL A 172 -3.55 6.30 5.85
CA VAL A 172 -3.87 5.54 7.06
C VAL A 172 -4.19 6.51 8.19
N SER A 173 -5.44 6.52 8.64
CA SER A 173 -5.85 7.27 9.82
C SER A 173 -5.58 6.43 11.07
N LYS A 174 -4.69 6.90 11.94
CA LYS A 174 -4.38 6.22 13.21
C LYS A 174 -5.56 6.24 14.20
N ASP A 175 -6.49 7.16 14.04
CA ASP A 175 -7.64 7.31 14.96
C ASP A 175 -8.73 6.24 14.77
N ARG A 176 -8.76 5.55 13.63
CA ARG A 176 -9.72 4.46 13.39
C ARG A 176 -9.37 3.15 14.09
N ASN A 177 -8.17 3.04 14.66
CA ASN A 177 -7.73 1.82 15.32
C ASN A 177 -8.18 1.73 16.80
N LYS A 178 -8.66 2.82 17.39
CA LYS A 178 -9.15 2.82 18.79
C LYS A 178 -10.54 2.22 18.92
N ASP A 179 -11.41 2.43 17.94
CA ASP A 179 -12.81 1.97 18.01
C ASP A 179 -12.98 0.47 17.69
N ARG A 180 -11.98 -0.19 17.10
CA ARG A 180 -12.07 -1.61 16.72
C ARG A 180 -11.46 -2.59 17.71
N SER A 181 -10.65 -2.13 18.64
CA SER A 181 -10.11 -2.99 19.70
C SER A 181 -11.16 -3.34 20.77
N GLU A 182 -12.25 -2.60 20.84
CA GLU A 182 -13.35 -2.86 21.76
C GLU A 182 -14.38 -3.86 21.20
N ASP A 183 -14.49 -3.99 19.87
CA ASP A 183 -15.44 -4.91 19.21
C ASP A 183 -14.91 -6.36 19.10
N LEU A 184 -13.67 -6.63 19.48
CA LEU A 184 -13.05 -7.96 19.44
C LEU A 184 -12.83 -8.59 20.82
N ALA A 185 -13.38 -8.01 21.86
CA ALA A 185 -13.48 -8.69 23.15
C ALA A 185 -14.57 -9.76 23.05
N TRP A 186 -14.17 -10.96 22.61
CA TRP A 186 -14.98 -12.16 22.72
C TRP A 186 -15.21 -12.43 24.22
N GLU A 187 -16.42 -12.25 24.70
CA GLU A 187 -16.85 -12.72 26.00
C GLU A 187 -17.25 -14.19 25.85
N PRO A 188 -16.61 -15.12 26.59
CA PRO A 188 -17.06 -16.51 26.61
C PRO A 188 -18.42 -16.57 27.32
N ASP A 189 -19.45 -16.95 26.60
CA ASP A 189 -20.76 -17.24 27.15
C ASP A 189 -20.69 -18.25 28.29
N GLY A 190 -21.23 -17.82 29.45
CA GLY A 190 -21.97 -18.62 30.36
C GLY A 190 -21.29 -19.89 30.93
N ALA A 191 -20.64 -19.75 32.06
CA ALA A 191 -20.50 -20.88 32.99
C ALA A 191 -21.89 -21.49 33.28
N LEU A 192 -22.11 -22.73 32.83
CA LEU A 192 -23.23 -23.54 33.29
C LEU A 192 -23.03 -23.80 34.78
N GLU A 193 -23.91 -23.31 35.59
CA GLU A 193 -24.00 -23.68 37.00
C GLU A 193 -24.37 -25.18 37.12
N PRO A 194 -23.67 -25.94 37.99
CA PRO A 194 -24.09 -27.32 38.26
C PRO A 194 -25.26 -27.30 39.24
N GLY A 195 -26.37 -27.88 38.78
CA GLY A 195 -27.48 -28.24 39.65
C GLY A 195 -27.28 -29.61 40.25
#